data_205f2d38cca08849b19bea702e85199d
#
_entry.id   205f2d38cca08849b19bea702e85199d
#
_cell.length_a   1.000
_cell.length_b   1.000
_cell.length_c   1.000
_cell.angle_alpha   90.00
_cell.angle_beta   90.00
_cell.angle_gamma   90.00
#
_symmetry.space_group_name_H-M   'P 1'
#
loop_
_entity.id
_entity.type
_entity.pdbx_description
1 polymer ?
#
loop_
_entity_poly.entity_id
_entity_poly.type
_entity_poly.pdbx_seq_one_letter_code
_entity_poly.pdbx_strand_id
1 'polypeptide(L)'
;SEARGLVKDFTPQVCAAFTVSFVAVMQEHFSFDTVALAIDNRPSSYGMAQACAAALADKGVNCIFYGVVPTPALVFQSMSDNMPAIMVTGSHIPFERNGLKFYRPDGEITKHDDAAILSVEDTCSHLELKELIVSEMAAVNYISRYTSLFSTPFLKNKRIGIYEHSSAGRDL
;
A
#
# COMPACT_ATOMS: atom_id res chain seq x y z
N SER A 1 -0.13 -10.36 -6.89
CA SER A 1 1.27 -10.68 -6.79
C SER A 1 1.98 -9.77 -5.79
N GLU A 2 3.06 -10.21 -5.16
CA GLU A 2 3.70 -9.49 -4.07
C GLU A 2 5.17 -9.91 -3.92
N ALA A 3 6.04 -8.97 -3.57
CA ALA A 3 7.37 -9.26 -3.08
C ALA A 3 7.27 -9.57 -1.58
N ARG A 4 7.63 -10.79 -1.15
CA ARG A 4 7.48 -11.25 0.24
C ARG A 4 8.75 -11.97 0.71
N GLY A 5 9.22 -11.64 1.91
CA GLY A 5 10.43 -12.22 2.46
C GLY A 5 10.61 -11.98 3.95
N LEU A 6 11.79 -12.28 4.48
CA LEU A 6 12.15 -11.93 5.85
C LEU A 6 12.35 -10.42 5.97
N VAL A 7 11.91 -9.83 7.08
CA VAL A 7 12.07 -8.38 7.33
C VAL A 7 13.52 -7.93 7.19
N LYS A 8 14.47 -8.74 7.65
CA LYS A 8 15.91 -8.41 7.54
C LYS A 8 16.42 -8.30 6.10
N ASP A 9 15.72 -8.94 5.15
CA ASP A 9 16.09 -8.92 3.72
C ASP A 9 15.42 -7.74 2.98
N PHE A 10 14.37 -7.15 3.56
CA PHE A 10 13.72 -5.93 3.06
C PHE A 10 14.45 -4.67 3.56
N THR A 11 15.72 -4.56 3.18
CA THR A 11 16.47 -3.32 3.43
C THR A 11 15.83 -2.12 2.71
N PRO A 12 16.11 -0.87 3.12
CA PRO A 12 15.62 0.30 2.38
C PRO A 12 15.94 0.25 0.89
N GLN A 13 17.11 -0.27 0.52
CA GLN A 13 17.56 -0.41 -0.88
C GLN A 13 16.69 -1.43 -1.65
N VAL A 14 16.33 -2.55 -1.02
CA VAL A 14 15.45 -3.56 -1.63
C VAL A 14 14.05 -3.00 -1.83
N CYS A 15 13.48 -2.33 -0.82
CA CYS A 15 12.18 -1.67 -0.94
C CYS A 15 12.18 -0.62 -2.07
N ALA A 16 13.25 0.17 -2.15
CA ALA A 16 13.42 1.18 -3.18
C ALA A 16 13.52 0.55 -4.58
N ALA A 17 14.32 -0.50 -4.75
CA ALA A 17 14.47 -1.18 -6.03
C ALA A 17 13.12 -1.70 -6.55
N PHE A 18 12.35 -2.41 -5.72
CA PHE A 18 11.01 -2.87 -6.08
C PHE A 18 10.07 -1.71 -6.43
N THR A 19 10.13 -0.61 -5.68
CA THR A 19 9.29 0.57 -5.93
C THR A 19 9.61 1.21 -7.27
N VAL A 20 10.90 1.42 -7.57
CA VAL A 20 11.35 2.01 -8.84
C VAL A 20 10.96 1.11 -10.02
N SER A 21 11.18 -0.20 -9.91
CA SER A 21 10.78 -1.17 -10.93
C SER A 21 9.26 -1.16 -11.16
N PHE A 22 8.47 -1.10 -10.09
CA PHE A 22 7.02 -1.00 -10.20
C PHE A 22 6.59 0.29 -10.92
N VAL A 23 7.14 1.44 -10.56
CA VAL A 23 6.84 2.73 -11.21
C VAL A 23 7.17 2.67 -12.68
N ALA A 24 8.35 2.18 -13.05
CA ALA A 24 8.78 2.07 -14.44
C ALA A 24 7.79 1.23 -15.29
N VAL A 25 7.40 0.06 -14.78
CA VAL A 25 6.45 -0.83 -15.47
C VAL A 25 5.06 -0.18 -15.57
N MET A 26 4.60 0.51 -14.52
CA MET A 26 3.29 1.17 -14.56
C MET A 26 3.27 2.34 -15.53
N GLN A 27 4.36 3.10 -15.66
CA GLN A 27 4.47 4.23 -16.58
C GLN A 27 4.47 3.81 -18.07
N GLU A 28 4.75 2.54 -18.38
CA GLU A 28 4.59 2.02 -19.74
C GLU A 28 3.13 1.93 -20.19
N HIS A 29 2.20 1.81 -19.23
CA HIS A 29 0.78 1.54 -19.51
C HIS A 29 -0.17 2.61 -19.00
N PHE A 30 0.24 3.41 -18.02
CA PHE A 30 -0.60 4.39 -17.34
C PHE A 30 0.11 5.74 -17.24
N SER A 31 -0.67 6.81 -17.31
CA SER A 31 -0.19 8.17 -17.01
C SER A 31 -0.59 8.52 -15.57
N PHE A 32 0.37 8.76 -14.70
CA PHE A 32 0.17 9.18 -13.31
C PHE A 32 1.39 9.98 -12.84
N ASP A 33 1.19 10.81 -11.84
CA ASP A 33 2.24 11.57 -11.15
C ASP A 33 2.30 11.25 -9.65
N THR A 34 1.39 10.41 -9.18
CA THR A 34 1.18 10.12 -7.75
C THR A 34 0.96 8.61 -7.56
N VAL A 35 1.54 8.06 -6.50
CA VAL A 35 1.35 6.68 -6.02
C VAL A 35 0.75 6.71 -4.62
N ALA A 36 -0.28 5.89 -4.41
CA ALA A 36 -0.88 5.66 -3.11
C ALA A 36 -0.04 4.66 -2.30
N LEU A 37 0.20 4.96 -1.03
CA LEU A 37 1.00 4.11 -0.14
C LEU A 37 0.26 3.91 1.19
N ALA A 38 0.20 2.66 1.67
CA ALA A 38 -0.33 2.35 2.99
C ALA A 38 0.40 1.18 3.64
N ILE A 39 0.18 0.98 4.92
CA ILE A 39 0.82 -0.05 5.73
C ILE A 39 -0.20 -0.84 6.57
N ASP A 40 0.21 -2.02 7.02
CA ASP A 40 -0.43 -2.74 8.11
C ASP A 40 0.19 -2.37 9.48
N ASN A 41 -0.30 -2.99 10.57
CA ASN A 41 0.16 -2.75 11.94
C ASN A 41 1.49 -3.41 12.31
N ARG A 42 2.27 -3.94 11.35
CA ARG A 42 3.57 -4.56 11.66
C ARG A 42 4.61 -3.51 11.99
N PRO A 43 5.46 -3.74 13.01
CA PRO A 43 6.52 -2.78 13.37
C PRO A 43 7.47 -2.42 12.22
N SER A 44 7.71 -3.37 11.28
CA SER A 44 8.59 -3.17 10.14
C SER A 44 7.96 -2.35 9.00
N SER A 45 6.63 -2.23 8.95
CA SER A 45 5.94 -1.68 7.79
C SER A 45 6.21 -0.19 7.57
N TYR A 46 6.35 0.60 8.63
CA TYR A 46 6.59 2.04 8.50
C TYR A 46 7.96 2.35 7.89
N GLY A 47 9.03 1.70 8.33
CA GLY A 47 10.37 1.90 7.76
C GLY A 47 10.44 1.47 6.28
N MET A 48 9.75 0.37 5.91
CA MET A 48 9.64 -0.04 4.52
C MET A 48 8.86 0.99 3.69
N ALA A 49 7.79 1.56 4.23
CA ALA A 49 7.02 2.62 3.56
C ALA A 49 7.85 3.89 3.37
N GLN A 50 8.68 4.28 4.35
CA GLN A 50 9.60 5.42 4.18
C GLN A 50 10.58 5.19 3.03
N ALA A 51 11.09 3.97 2.86
CA ALA A 51 11.98 3.64 1.75
C ALA A 51 11.26 3.68 0.39
N CYS A 52 10.02 3.20 0.33
CA CYS A 52 9.19 3.31 -0.87
C CYS A 52 8.93 4.79 -1.22
N ALA A 53 8.53 5.61 -0.25
CA ALA A 53 8.29 7.04 -0.47
C ALA A 53 9.55 7.80 -0.92
N ALA A 54 10.71 7.47 -0.35
CA ALA A 54 11.98 8.04 -0.77
C ALA A 54 12.33 7.68 -2.22
N ALA A 55 12.07 6.44 -2.62
CA ALA A 55 12.28 5.98 -4.00
C ALA A 55 11.34 6.68 -5.00
N LEU A 56 10.08 6.88 -4.62
CA LEU A 56 9.13 7.66 -5.42
C LEU A 56 9.62 9.09 -5.62
N ALA A 57 10.07 9.74 -4.55
CA ALA A 57 10.61 11.10 -4.61
C ALA A 57 11.87 11.20 -5.50
N ASP A 58 12.78 10.22 -5.44
CA ASP A 58 13.97 10.14 -6.32
C ASP A 58 13.58 10.07 -7.80
N LYS A 59 12.46 9.46 -8.14
CA LYS A 59 11.92 9.37 -9.50
C LYS A 59 10.96 10.52 -9.86
N GLY A 60 10.80 11.52 -9.00
CA GLY A 60 9.92 12.66 -9.23
C GLY A 60 8.43 12.31 -9.20
N VAL A 61 8.07 11.22 -8.53
CA VAL A 61 6.70 10.76 -8.35
C VAL A 61 6.21 11.15 -6.96
N ASN A 62 5.04 11.74 -6.86
CA ASN A 62 4.42 12.10 -5.58
C ASN A 62 3.96 10.83 -4.84
N CYS A 63 3.93 10.92 -3.52
CA CYS A 63 3.42 9.88 -2.65
C CYS A 63 2.31 10.41 -1.76
N ILE A 64 1.15 9.77 -1.75
CA ILE A 64 0.13 9.99 -0.73
C ILE A 64 0.15 8.80 0.22
N PHE A 65 0.52 9.06 1.47
CA PHE A 65 0.58 8.04 2.51
C PHE A 65 -0.71 8.04 3.34
N TYR A 66 -1.42 6.91 3.33
CA TYR A 66 -2.70 6.75 4.02
C TYR A 66 -2.58 6.11 5.41
N GLY A 67 -1.34 5.92 5.90
CA GLY A 67 -1.12 5.33 7.22
C GLY A 67 -1.52 3.86 7.29
N VAL A 68 -2.00 3.46 8.48
CA VAL A 68 -2.47 2.10 8.73
C VAL A 68 -3.93 1.98 8.29
N VAL A 69 -4.15 1.26 7.20
CA VAL A 69 -5.49 0.94 6.70
C VAL A 69 -5.52 -0.49 6.14
N PRO A 70 -6.68 -1.17 6.12
CA PRO A 70 -6.78 -2.46 5.45
C PRO A 70 -6.58 -2.31 3.94
N THR A 71 -5.98 -3.31 3.33
CA THR A 71 -5.70 -3.33 1.88
C THR A 71 -6.88 -2.88 1.01
N PRO A 72 -8.13 -3.34 1.25
CA PRO A 72 -9.26 -2.88 0.42
C PRO A 72 -9.56 -1.37 0.55
N ALA A 73 -9.22 -0.72 1.66
CA ALA A 73 -9.38 0.73 1.78
C ALA A 73 -8.37 1.48 0.89
N LEU A 74 -7.10 1.04 0.89
CA LEU A 74 -6.09 1.58 -0.03
C LEU A 74 -6.49 1.39 -1.49
N VAL A 75 -6.87 0.17 -1.87
CA VAL A 75 -7.22 -0.16 -3.26
C VAL A 75 -8.45 0.60 -3.72
N PHE A 76 -9.48 0.72 -2.86
CA PHE A 76 -10.66 1.50 -3.17
C PHE A 76 -10.31 2.97 -3.44
N GLN A 77 -9.48 3.58 -2.59
CA GLN A 77 -9.05 4.96 -2.76
C GLN A 77 -8.19 5.15 -4.03
N SER A 78 -7.17 4.30 -4.22
CA SER A 78 -6.27 4.44 -5.35
C SER A 78 -6.96 4.26 -6.71
N MET A 79 -7.87 3.28 -6.82
CA MET A 79 -8.66 3.08 -8.04
C MET A 79 -9.64 4.25 -8.29
N SER A 80 -10.26 4.81 -7.24
CA SER A 80 -11.14 5.97 -7.36
C SER A 80 -10.40 7.21 -7.90
N ASP A 81 -9.13 7.36 -7.53
CA ASP A 81 -8.26 8.46 -7.94
C ASP A 81 -7.40 8.12 -9.17
N ASN A 82 -7.60 6.94 -9.75
CA ASN A 82 -6.85 6.43 -10.91
C ASN A 82 -5.32 6.45 -10.68
N MET A 83 -4.88 6.06 -9.47
CA MET A 83 -3.48 5.98 -9.07
C MET A 83 -3.03 4.54 -8.90
N PRO A 84 -1.78 4.18 -9.23
CA PRO A 84 -1.19 2.93 -8.76
C PRO A 84 -0.97 2.97 -7.24
N ALA A 85 -0.90 1.79 -6.61
CA ALA A 85 -0.73 1.73 -5.16
C ALA A 85 0.28 0.67 -4.70
N ILE A 86 0.88 0.96 -3.55
CA ILE A 86 1.78 0.05 -2.83
C ILE A 86 1.22 -0.17 -1.42
N MET A 87 0.96 -1.42 -1.08
CA MET A 87 0.60 -1.84 0.27
C MET A 87 1.77 -2.57 0.92
N VAL A 88 2.27 -2.03 2.02
CA VAL A 88 3.28 -2.72 2.83
C VAL A 88 2.58 -3.61 3.84
N THR A 89 2.60 -4.91 3.61
CA THR A 89 1.88 -5.86 4.46
C THR A 89 2.46 -7.26 4.42
N GLY A 90 2.48 -7.90 5.58
CA GLY A 90 2.72 -9.34 5.70
C GLY A 90 1.44 -10.16 5.66
N SER A 91 0.24 -9.52 5.59
CA SER A 91 -1.04 -10.23 5.64
C SER A 91 -1.13 -11.17 6.87
N HIS A 92 -1.22 -12.49 6.65
CA HIS A 92 -1.36 -13.52 7.69
C HIS A 92 -0.05 -14.28 8.02
N ILE A 93 1.08 -13.87 7.44
CA ILE A 93 2.37 -14.53 7.71
C ILE A 93 3.00 -14.06 9.03
N PRO A 94 3.94 -14.82 9.62
CA PRO A 94 4.62 -14.44 10.86
C PRO A 94 5.28 -13.07 10.84
N PHE A 95 5.49 -12.46 12.01
CA PHE A 95 5.97 -11.08 12.15
C PHE A 95 7.39 -10.84 11.63
N GLU A 96 8.23 -11.88 11.60
CA GLU A 96 9.58 -11.82 11.02
C GLU A 96 9.58 -11.73 9.49
N ARG A 97 8.42 -11.78 8.86
CA ARG A 97 8.23 -11.62 7.42
C ARG A 97 7.34 -10.42 7.13
N ASN A 98 7.55 -9.82 5.97
CA ASN A 98 6.73 -8.72 5.45
C ASN A 98 6.79 -8.72 3.93
N GLY A 99 6.14 -7.76 3.27
CA GLY A 99 6.16 -7.66 1.82
C GLY A 99 5.60 -6.37 1.27
N LEU A 100 5.76 -6.22 -0.03
CA LEU A 100 5.20 -5.14 -0.83
C LEU A 100 4.18 -5.74 -1.80
N LYS A 101 2.95 -5.27 -1.72
CA LYS A 101 1.86 -5.60 -2.66
C LYS A 101 1.61 -4.42 -3.58
N PHE A 102 1.58 -4.68 -4.87
CA PHE A 102 1.44 -3.67 -5.90
C PHE A 102 0.06 -3.75 -6.55
N TYR A 103 -0.49 -2.59 -6.87
CA TYR A 103 -1.79 -2.44 -7.53
C TYR A 103 -1.69 -1.45 -8.67
N ARG A 104 -2.29 -1.81 -9.80
CA ARG A 104 -2.48 -0.94 -10.95
C ARG A 104 -3.57 0.09 -10.64
N PRO A 105 -3.67 1.19 -11.40
CA PRO A 105 -4.79 2.11 -11.28
C PRO A 105 -6.16 1.47 -11.52
N ASP A 106 -6.22 0.38 -12.28
CA ASP A 106 -7.43 -0.33 -12.68
C ASP A 106 -7.64 -1.68 -11.98
N GLY A 107 -6.76 -2.08 -11.06
CA GLY A 107 -6.90 -3.34 -10.31
C GLY A 107 -5.61 -3.96 -9.81
N GLU A 108 -5.59 -5.28 -9.70
CA GLU A 108 -4.38 -6.02 -9.31
C GLU A 108 -3.37 -6.07 -10.46
N ILE A 109 -2.07 -6.13 -10.12
CA ILE A 109 -1.03 -6.38 -11.11
C ILE A 109 -1.20 -7.76 -11.74
N THR A 110 -0.88 -7.86 -13.00
CA THR A 110 -0.93 -9.10 -13.78
C THR A 110 0.35 -9.92 -13.57
N LYS A 111 0.35 -11.18 -14.00
CA LYS A 111 1.58 -12.00 -14.04
C LYS A 111 2.64 -11.41 -14.98
N HIS A 112 2.20 -10.69 -16.01
CA HIS A 112 3.11 -10.00 -16.92
C HIS A 112 3.80 -8.83 -16.22
N ASP A 113 3.03 -8.01 -15.47
CA ASP A 113 3.59 -6.91 -14.68
C ASP A 113 4.60 -7.43 -13.64
N ASP A 114 4.28 -8.56 -12.96
CA ASP A 114 5.20 -9.19 -12.02
C ASP A 114 6.54 -9.56 -12.66
N ALA A 115 6.49 -10.22 -13.82
CA ALA A 115 7.70 -10.61 -14.53
C ALA A 115 8.48 -9.38 -15.00
N ALA A 116 7.78 -8.35 -15.48
CA ALA A 116 8.38 -7.09 -15.87
C ALA A 116 9.06 -6.38 -14.69
N ILE A 117 8.40 -6.25 -13.53
CA ILE A 117 8.96 -5.65 -12.31
C ILE A 117 10.26 -6.36 -11.91
N LEU A 118 10.31 -7.69 -11.99
CA LEU A 118 11.51 -8.46 -11.64
C LEU A 118 12.64 -8.34 -12.67
N SER A 119 12.35 -7.89 -13.88
CA SER A 119 13.34 -7.74 -14.95
C SER A 119 13.95 -6.34 -15.05
N VAL A 120 13.39 -5.35 -14.36
CA VAL A 120 13.92 -3.98 -14.37
C VAL A 120 15.20 -3.91 -13.54
N GLU A 121 16.28 -3.47 -14.17
CA GLU A 121 17.58 -3.20 -13.53
C GLU A 121 17.73 -1.69 -13.28
N ASP A 122 16.79 -1.09 -12.55
CA ASP A 122 16.88 0.31 -12.14
C ASP A 122 17.16 0.40 -10.62
N THR A 123 17.89 1.41 -10.24
CA THR A 123 18.28 1.67 -8.86
C THR A 123 17.93 3.08 -8.43
N CYS A 124 17.68 3.25 -7.15
CA CYS A 124 17.52 4.56 -6.56
C CYS A 124 18.91 5.17 -6.29
N SER A 125 19.15 6.38 -6.76
CA SER A 125 20.42 7.05 -6.61
C SER A 125 20.63 7.60 -5.20
N HIS A 126 19.53 7.98 -4.54
CA HIS A 126 19.56 8.56 -3.20
C HIS A 126 18.31 8.21 -2.41
N LEU A 127 18.49 7.71 -1.18
CA LEU A 127 17.39 7.40 -0.27
C LEU A 127 17.45 8.34 0.95
N GLU A 128 16.61 9.34 0.97
CA GLU A 128 16.38 10.19 2.13
C GLU A 128 15.10 9.75 2.83
N LEU A 129 15.22 9.00 3.92
CA LEU A 129 14.08 8.53 4.71
C LEU A 129 13.52 9.70 5.52
N LYS A 130 12.31 10.13 5.18
CA LYS A 130 11.58 11.22 5.85
C LYS A 130 10.40 10.69 6.64
N GLU A 131 9.94 11.48 7.59
CA GLU A 131 8.65 11.25 8.23
C GLU A 131 7.52 11.39 7.19
N LEU A 132 6.55 10.48 7.25
CA LEU A 132 5.43 10.45 6.32
C LEU A 132 4.20 11.11 6.97
N ILE A 133 3.60 12.06 6.26
CA ILE A 133 2.37 12.72 6.68
C ILE A 133 1.20 11.84 6.25
N VAL A 134 0.35 11.47 7.21
CA VAL A 134 -0.81 10.61 6.96
C VAL A 134 -1.97 11.43 6.38
N SER A 135 -2.55 10.94 5.29
CA SER A 135 -3.85 11.38 4.77
C SER A 135 -4.95 10.43 5.25
N GLU A 136 -5.98 10.94 5.88
CA GLU A 136 -7.11 10.13 6.36
C GLU A 136 -8.13 9.78 5.27
N MET A 137 -7.93 10.25 4.05
CA MET A 137 -8.93 10.14 2.97
C MET A 137 -9.31 8.68 2.67
N ALA A 138 -8.36 7.74 2.66
CA ALA A 138 -8.67 6.35 2.40
C ALA A 138 -9.57 5.73 3.49
N ALA A 139 -9.30 6.04 4.76
CA ALA A 139 -10.13 5.57 5.88
C ALA A 139 -11.54 6.17 5.81
N VAL A 140 -11.64 7.49 5.66
CA VAL A 140 -12.91 8.23 5.58
C VAL A 140 -13.77 7.74 4.42
N ASN A 141 -13.21 7.62 3.23
CA ASN A 141 -13.94 7.20 2.04
C ASN A 141 -14.36 5.74 2.12
N TYR A 142 -13.51 4.88 2.72
CA TYR A 142 -13.83 3.47 2.90
C TYR A 142 -14.99 3.27 3.89
N ILE A 143 -14.99 3.99 5.02
CA ILE A 143 -16.11 4.00 5.98
C ILE A 143 -17.38 4.51 5.29
N SER A 144 -17.28 5.65 4.59
CA SER A 144 -18.40 6.28 3.90
C SER A 144 -19.04 5.36 2.86
N ARG A 145 -18.24 4.56 2.15
CA ARG A 145 -18.70 3.56 1.18
C ARG A 145 -19.74 2.62 1.78
N TYR A 146 -19.55 2.18 3.02
CA TYR A 146 -20.47 1.23 3.66
C TYR A 146 -21.58 1.94 4.43
N THR A 147 -21.27 3.00 5.16
CA THR A 147 -22.26 3.69 6.00
C THR A 147 -23.34 4.39 5.17
N SER A 148 -23.02 4.82 3.96
CA SER A 148 -24.00 5.40 3.03
C SER A 148 -24.97 4.38 2.42
N LEU A 149 -24.63 3.10 2.44
CA LEU A 149 -25.47 2.04 1.85
C LEU A 149 -26.52 1.49 2.82
N PHE A 150 -26.31 1.64 4.12
CA PHE A 150 -27.16 1.03 5.12
C PHE A 150 -27.87 2.09 5.97
N SER A 151 -29.21 2.01 6.01
CA SER A 151 -29.99 2.89 6.88
C SER A 151 -29.78 2.54 8.36
N THR A 152 -29.69 3.55 9.20
CA THR A 152 -29.79 3.36 10.65
C THR A 152 -31.27 3.14 11.01
N PRO A 153 -31.66 2.09 11.72
CA PRO A 153 -30.86 1.17 12.54
C PRO A 153 -30.76 -0.26 11.94
N PHE A 154 -30.05 -0.44 10.86
CA PHE A 154 -29.93 -1.73 10.15
C PHE A 154 -29.60 -2.93 11.05
N LEU A 155 -28.75 -2.71 12.08
CA LEU A 155 -28.32 -3.75 13.02
C LEU A 155 -29.06 -3.69 14.37
N LYS A 156 -30.19 -2.98 14.47
CA LYS A 156 -30.95 -2.89 15.70
C LYS A 156 -31.32 -4.28 16.22
N ASN A 157 -31.13 -4.50 17.52
CA ASN A 157 -31.37 -5.77 18.23
C ASN A 157 -30.46 -6.93 17.79
N LYS A 158 -29.42 -6.67 17.02
CA LYS A 158 -28.35 -7.65 16.74
C LYS A 158 -27.23 -7.54 17.75
N ARG A 159 -26.64 -8.68 18.13
CA ARG A 159 -25.42 -8.74 18.95
C ARG A 159 -24.29 -9.21 18.02
N ILE A 160 -23.23 -8.42 17.93
CA ILE A 160 -22.09 -8.68 17.05
C ILE A 160 -20.85 -8.74 17.92
N GLY A 161 -20.09 -9.82 17.79
CA GLY A 161 -18.75 -9.93 18.37
C GLY A 161 -17.71 -9.62 17.28
N ILE A 162 -16.74 -8.78 17.58
CA ILE A 162 -15.63 -8.44 16.69
C ILE A 162 -14.33 -8.85 17.38
N TYR A 163 -13.55 -9.71 16.73
CA TYR A 163 -12.19 -10.06 17.16
C TYR A 163 -11.19 -9.25 16.35
N GLU A 164 -10.73 -8.16 16.93
CA GLU A 164 -9.91 -7.16 16.22
C GLU A 164 -8.42 -7.55 16.16
N HIS A 165 -7.89 -8.16 17.23
CA HIS A 165 -6.47 -8.47 17.38
C HIS A 165 -5.59 -7.29 16.94
N SER A 166 -4.63 -7.52 16.03
CA SER A 166 -3.75 -6.50 15.44
C SER A 166 -4.19 -6.09 14.03
N SER A 167 -5.48 -6.16 13.74
CA SER A 167 -6.04 -5.80 12.43
C SER A 167 -5.77 -4.34 12.09
N ALA A 168 -5.41 -4.07 10.83
CA ALA A 168 -5.29 -2.71 10.29
C ALA A 168 -6.64 -1.99 10.17
N GLY A 169 -7.75 -2.70 10.27
CA GLY A 169 -9.10 -2.13 10.25
C GLY A 169 -9.71 -1.88 11.63
N ARG A 170 -8.95 -2.07 12.70
CA ARG A 170 -9.47 -1.94 14.07
C ARG A 170 -9.98 -0.54 14.40
N ASP A 171 -9.32 0.48 13.87
CA ASP A 171 -9.59 1.88 14.19
C ASP A 171 -10.48 2.57 13.13
N LEU A 172 -11.12 1.78 12.25
CA LEU A 172 -12.05 2.25 11.21
C LEU A 172 -13.50 2.26 11.67
#